data_220c018368c757d68bc5da4c6fd48218
#
_entry.id   220c018368c757d68bc5da4c6fd48218
#
_cell.length_a   1.000
_cell.length_b   1.000
_cell.length_c   1.000
_cell.angle_alpha   90.00
_cell.angle_beta   90.00
_cell.angle_gamma   90.00
#
_symmetry.space_group_name_H-M   'P 1'
#
loop_
_entity.id
_entity.type
_entity.pdbx_description
1 polymer ?
#
loop_
_entity_poly.entity_id
_entity_poly.type
_entity_poly.pdbx_seq_one_letter_code
_entity_poly.pdbx_strand_id
1 'polypeptide(L)'
;MNWLRKESWPWWQAGLMLGALSVVIWYTANTSLGTSTTFSRAAGMALSLVAPEHVAQNAYYKATKPILDWQFLLVLGIPVGAYLAARLSRGTVQFTTKLPEAWVNRFGTSQGRRWVIGLLGGILVGFGARFADGCTSGHGLSGGLQLAVSGFLFLIAMMAAGILAARLIFRRA
;
A
#
# COMPACT_ATOMS: atom_id res chain seq x y z
N MET A 1 7.46 1.75 29.92
CA MET A 1 7.24 1.66 28.46
C MET A 1 6.04 2.54 28.02
N ASN A 2 6.09 3.84 28.36
CA ASN A 2 4.97 4.78 28.06
C ASN A 2 4.98 5.31 26.62
N TRP A 3 6.06 5.11 25.87
CA TRP A 3 6.21 5.62 24.50
C TRP A 3 5.35 4.84 23.48
N LEU A 4 5.17 3.52 23.69
CA LEU A 4 4.29 2.68 22.85
C LEU A 4 2.80 3.03 22.97
N ARG A 5 2.41 3.68 24.07
CA ARG A 5 1.03 4.05 24.39
C ARG A 5 0.64 5.45 23.96
N LYS A 6 1.51 6.15 23.22
CA LYS A 6 1.19 7.48 22.69
C LYS A 6 0.14 7.36 21.59
N GLU A 7 -0.81 8.28 21.55
CA GLU A 7 -1.84 8.35 20.50
C GLU A 7 -1.25 8.61 19.11
N SER A 8 -0.13 9.34 19.05
CA SER A 8 0.61 9.59 17.81
C SER A 8 2.10 9.52 18.06
N TRP A 9 2.80 8.86 17.16
CA TRP A 9 4.25 8.82 17.18
C TRP A 9 4.83 9.98 16.34
N PRO A 10 5.93 10.60 16.78
CA PRO A 10 6.63 11.55 15.96
C PRO A 10 7.06 10.89 14.63
N TRP A 11 6.94 11.61 13.52
CA TRP A 11 7.25 11.11 12.18
C TRP A 11 8.65 10.51 12.06
N TRP A 12 9.63 11.09 12.74
CA TRP A 12 11.02 10.62 12.71
C TRP A 12 11.20 9.26 13.41
N GLN A 13 10.47 8.98 14.52
CA GLN A 13 10.52 7.67 15.19
C GLN A 13 9.89 6.58 14.30
N ALA A 14 8.75 6.86 13.72
CA ALA A 14 8.11 5.95 12.79
C ALA A 14 9.01 5.68 11.57
N GLY A 15 9.65 6.73 11.02
CA GLY A 15 10.60 6.62 9.92
C GLY A 15 11.82 5.77 10.25
N LEU A 16 12.44 5.98 11.42
CA LEU A 16 13.58 5.17 11.87
C LEU A 16 13.21 3.70 12.04
N MET A 17 12.06 3.40 12.64
CA MET A 17 11.61 2.01 12.80
C MET A 17 11.32 1.34 11.47
N LEU A 18 10.70 2.07 10.54
CA LEU A 18 10.42 1.55 9.20
C LEU A 18 11.72 1.33 8.41
N GLY A 19 12.68 2.23 8.53
CA GLY A 19 14.02 2.09 7.96
C GLY A 19 14.75 0.86 8.51
N ALA A 20 14.77 0.71 9.83
CA ALA A 20 15.38 -0.45 10.49
C ALA A 20 14.70 -1.77 10.06
N LEU A 21 13.36 -1.80 10.01
CA LEU A 21 12.62 -2.95 9.51
C LEU A 21 13.00 -3.29 8.07
N SER A 22 13.15 -2.29 7.21
CA SER A 22 13.56 -2.48 5.80
C SER A 22 14.95 -3.11 5.69
N VAL A 23 15.90 -2.68 6.52
CA VAL A 23 17.25 -3.26 6.59
C VAL A 23 17.20 -4.71 7.06
N VAL A 24 16.42 -5.01 8.11
CA VAL A 24 16.25 -6.38 8.61
C VAL A 24 15.66 -7.30 7.54
N ILE A 25 14.62 -6.84 6.84
CA ILE A 25 14.00 -7.63 5.76
C ILE A 25 15.00 -7.84 4.61
N TRP A 26 15.74 -6.82 4.24
CA TRP A 26 16.75 -6.96 3.18
C TRP A 26 17.84 -7.97 3.57
N TYR A 27 18.29 -7.94 4.82
CA TYR A 27 19.31 -8.87 5.32
C TYR A 27 18.79 -10.31 5.44
N THR A 28 17.54 -10.51 5.90
CA THR A 28 16.98 -11.84 6.14
C THR A 28 16.36 -12.48 4.91
N ALA A 29 15.63 -11.71 4.10
CA ALA A 29 14.91 -12.19 2.93
C ALA A 29 15.64 -11.93 1.61
N ASN A 30 16.78 -11.21 1.65
CA ASN A 30 17.57 -10.81 0.48
C ASN A 30 16.71 -10.14 -0.63
N THR A 31 15.67 -9.44 -0.21
CA THR A 31 14.74 -8.74 -1.11
C THR A 31 14.34 -7.41 -0.51
N SER A 32 13.94 -6.47 -1.39
CA SER A 32 13.41 -5.18 -0.96
C SER A 32 11.95 -5.28 -0.54
N LEU A 33 11.50 -4.34 0.31
CA LEU A 33 10.09 -4.20 0.65
C LEU A 33 9.27 -3.88 -0.61
N GLY A 34 8.28 -4.73 -0.89
CA GLY A 34 7.35 -4.53 -1.99
C GLY A 34 6.03 -5.24 -1.68
N THR A 35 4.90 -4.59 -1.91
CA THR A 35 3.58 -5.16 -1.62
C THR A 35 2.75 -5.44 -2.87
N SER A 36 3.02 -4.75 -3.97
CA SER A 36 2.21 -4.87 -5.19
C SER A 36 2.32 -6.24 -5.88
N THR A 37 3.47 -6.90 -5.77
CA THR A 37 3.69 -8.24 -6.33
C THR A 37 2.83 -9.29 -5.63
N THR A 38 2.55 -9.13 -4.33
CA THR A 38 1.63 -10.00 -3.58
C THR A 38 0.24 -10.03 -4.20
N PHE A 39 -0.30 -8.87 -4.59
CA PHE A 39 -1.62 -8.80 -5.25
C PHE A 39 -1.61 -9.45 -6.63
N SER A 40 -0.54 -9.28 -7.41
CA SER A 40 -0.41 -9.94 -8.71
C SER A 40 -0.30 -11.45 -8.57
N ARG A 41 0.45 -11.94 -7.59
CA ARG A 41 0.55 -13.37 -7.29
C ARG A 41 -0.78 -13.94 -6.79
N ALA A 42 -1.49 -13.21 -5.91
CA ALA A 42 -2.82 -13.61 -5.46
C ALA A 42 -3.81 -13.71 -6.63
N ALA A 43 -3.79 -12.73 -7.55
CA ALA A 43 -4.59 -12.78 -8.76
C ALA A 43 -4.21 -13.97 -9.67
N GLY A 44 -2.91 -14.24 -9.83
CA GLY A 44 -2.41 -15.39 -10.57
C GLY A 44 -2.83 -16.73 -9.95
N MET A 45 -2.80 -16.86 -8.62
CA MET A 45 -3.30 -18.04 -7.92
C MET A 45 -4.81 -18.23 -8.10
N ALA A 46 -5.60 -17.17 -7.98
CA ALA A 46 -7.03 -17.23 -8.23
C ALA A 46 -7.35 -17.58 -9.69
N LEU A 47 -6.60 -17.01 -10.65
CA LEU A 47 -6.76 -17.30 -12.06
C LEU A 47 -6.34 -18.74 -12.40
N SER A 48 -5.35 -19.30 -11.72
CA SER A 48 -4.91 -20.69 -11.94
C SER A 48 -5.96 -21.73 -11.58
N LEU A 49 -6.95 -21.37 -10.73
CA LEU A 49 -8.09 -22.23 -10.42
C LEU A 49 -9.10 -22.32 -11.55
N VAL A 50 -9.19 -21.27 -12.38
CA VAL A 50 -10.18 -21.17 -13.47
C VAL A 50 -9.55 -21.44 -14.84
N ALA A 51 -8.33 -20.94 -15.07
CA ALA A 51 -7.63 -21.03 -16.35
C ALA A 51 -6.14 -21.32 -16.16
N PRO A 52 -5.77 -22.55 -15.75
CA PRO A 52 -4.37 -22.90 -15.44
C PRO A 52 -3.46 -22.79 -16.66
N GLU A 53 -3.94 -23.14 -17.85
CA GLU A 53 -3.15 -23.06 -19.09
C GLU A 53 -2.77 -21.61 -19.43
N HIS A 54 -3.68 -20.68 -19.24
CA HIS A 54 -3.43 -19.25 -19.46
C HIS A 54 -2.31 -18.73 -18.55
N VAL A 55 -2.34 -19.13 -17.27
CA VAL A 55 -1.30 -18.75 -16.31
C VAL A 55 0.04 -19.38 -16.70
N ALA A 56 0.06 -20.63 -17.12
CA ALA A 56 1.27 -21.34 -17.52
C ALA A 56 1.91 -20.77 -18.80
N GLN A 57 1.12 -20.26 -19.73
CA GLN A 57 1.60 -19.69 -20.99
C GLN A 57 1.99 -18.22 -20.88
N ASN A 58 1.43 -17.48 -19.93
CA ASN A 58 1.63 -16.05 -19.78
C ASN A 58 3.07 -15.73 -19.34
N ALA A 59 3.77 -14.91 -20.14
CA ALA A 59 5.15 -14.51 -19.88
C ALA A 59 5.33 -13.82 -18.50
N TYR A 60 4.36 -13.03 -18.07
CA TYR A 60 4.38 -12.36 -16.77
C TYR A 60 4.38 -13.35 -15.62
N TYR A 61 3.50 -14.36 -15.64
CA TYR A 61 3.42 -15.37 -14.57
C TYR A 61 4.57 -16.38 -14.62
N LYS A 62 5.24 -16.54 -15.75
CA LYS A 62 6.51 -17.29 -15.83
C LYS A 62 7.63 -16.57 -15.07
N ALA A 63 7.70 -15.25 -15.19
CA ALA A 63 8.66 -14.42 -14.44
C ALA A 63 8.25 -14.24 -12.98
N THR A 64 6.97 -13.96 -12.74
CA THR A 64 6.43 -13.71 -11.38
C THR A 64 5.55 -14.89 -10.98
N LYS A 65 6.18 -15.98 -10.52
CA LYS A 65 5.46 -17.21 -10.17
C LYS A 65 4.37 -16.93 -9.12
N PRO A 66 3.12 -17.40 -9.33
CA PRO A 66 2.02 -17.26 -8.37
C PRO A 66 2.19 -18.24 -7.20
N ILE A 67 3.05 -17.89 -6.27
CA ILE A 67 3.37 -18.67 -5.06
C ILE A 67 3.15 -17.82 -3.81
N LEU A 68 2.82 -18.48 -2.70
CA LEU A 68 2.83 -17.85 -1.38
C LEU A 68 4.28 -17.66 -0.93
N ASP A 69 4.68 -16.42 -0.75
CA ASP A 69 5.99 -16.07 -0.24
C ASP A 69 5.90 -15.19 1.02
N TRP A 70 7.05 -14.79 1.58
CA TRP A 70 7.12 -13.95 2.76
C TRP A 70 6.39 -12.60 2.61
N GLN A 71 6.24 -12.09 1.38
CA GLN A 71 5.51 -10.83 1.12
C GLN A 71 4.03 -10.95 1.47
N PHE A 72 3.42 -12.14 1.36
CA PHE A 72 2.05 -12.37 1.84
C PHE A 72 1.97 -12.20 3.35
N LEU A 73 2.93 -12.71 4.10
CA LEU A 73 2.99 -12.53 5.55
C LEU A 73 3.16 -11.05 5.91
N LEU A 74 3.96 -10.31 5.16
CA LEU A 74 4.12 -8.87 5.33
C LEU A 74 2.78 -8.14 5.14
N VAL A 75 2.09 -8.40 4.02
CA VAL A 75 0.80 -7.75 3.71
C VAL A 75 -0.27 -8.10 4.74
N LEU A 76 -0.35 -9.36 5.17
CA LEU A 76 -1.27 -9.79 6.24
C LEU A 76 -0.88 -9.21 7.61
N GLY A 77 0.41 -9.03 7.85
CA GLY A 77 0.93 -8.43 9.08
C GLY A 77 0.55 -6.95 9.24
N ILE A 78 0.35 -6.20 8.16
CA ILE A 78 -0.01 -4.78 8.22
C ILE A 78 -1.33 -4.54 8.98
N PRO A 79 -2.48 -5.15 8.60
CA PRO A 79 -3.72 -4.95 9.34
C PRO A 79 -3.67 -5.50 10.77
N VAL A 80 -2.99 -6.61 10.98
CA VAL A 80 -2.80 -7.17 12.34
C VAL A 80 -1.98 -6.22 13.20
N GLY A 81 -0.86 -5.71 12.68
CA GLY A 81 -0.01 -4.75 13.37
C GLY A 81 -0.75 -3.43 13.65
N ALA A 82 -1.52 -2.92 12.69
CA ALA A 82 -2.34 -1.73 12.87
C ALA A 82 -3.40 -1.92 13.97
N TYR A 83 -4.07 -3.08 14.00
CA TYR A 83 -5.03 -3.42 15.04
C TYR A 83 -4.38 -3.51 16.42
N LEU A 84 -3.23 -4.17 16.53
CA LEU A 84 -2.47 -4.27 17.78
C LEU A 84 -1.99 -2.88 18.24
N ALA A 85 -1.47 -2.06 17.35
CA ALA A 85 -1.04 -0.70 17.66
C ALA A 85 -2.22 0.15 18.17
N ALA A 86 -3.38 0.06 17.52
CA ALA A 86 -4.59 0.74 17.95
C ALA A 86 -5.07 0.28 19.33
N ARG A 87 -4.95 -1.02 19.64
CA ARG A 87 -5.29 -1.58 20.97
C ARG A 87 -4.30 -1.18 22.06
N LEU A 88 -3.01 -1.07 21.73
CA LEU A 88 -1.97 -0.66 22.66
C LEU A 88 -1.96 0.84 22.92
N SER A 89 -2.42 1.63 21.96
CA SER A 89 -2.62 3.07 22.10
C SER A 89 -3.65 3.36 23.20
N ARG A 90 -3.51 4.49 23.90
CA ARG A 90 -4.49 4.93 24.90
C ARG A 90 -5.82 5.37 24.29
N GLY A 91 -5.90 5.48 22.98
CA GLY A 91 -7.12 5.80 22.26
C GLY A 91 -8.10 4.63 22.25
N THR A 92 -9.38 4.92 22.33
CA THR A 92 -10.44 3.93 22.15
C THR A 92 -10.51 3.56 20.66
N VAL A 93 -10.29 2.29 20.33
CA VAL A 93 -10.48 1.81 18.96
C VAL A 93 -11.97 1.90 18.63
N GLN A 94 -12.36 2.92 17.90
CA GLN A 94 -13.73 3.06 17.41
C GLN A 94 -13.76 2.80 15.92
N PHE A 95 -14.43 1.73 15.54
CA PHE A 95 -14.76 1.51 14.14
C PHE A 95 -15.90 2.47 13.75
N THR A 96 -15.56 3.56 13.10
CA THR A 96 -16.55 4.50 12.59
C THR A 96 -16.74 4.35 11.10
N THR A 97 -17.99 4.23 10.68
CA THR A 97 -18.38 4.28 9.27
C THR A 97 -18.73 5.70 8.82
N LYS A 98 -18.55 6.70 9.71
CA LYS A 98 -18.84 8.09 9.37
C LYS A 98 -17.97 8.55 8.21
N LEU A 99 -18.58 9.22 7.27
CA LEU A 99 -17.90 9.80 6.12
C LEU A 99 -17.16 11.08 6.54
N PRO A 100 -15.91 11.30 6.08
CA PRO A 100 -15.22 12.56 6.31
C PRO A 100 -16.02 13.74 5.71
N GLU A 101 -16.01 14.89 6.39
CA GLU A 101 -16.75 16.09 5.94
C GLU A 101 -16.37 16.51 4.51
N ALA A 102 -15.08 16.51 4.19
CA ALA A 102 -14.60 16.82 2.85
C ALA A 102 -15.19 15.90 1.77
N TRP A 103 -15.43 14.63 2.10
CA TRP A 103 -16.11 13.70 1.21
C TRP A 103 -17.59 14.03 1.06
N VAL A 104 -18.28 14.27 2.19
CA VAL A 104 -19.72 14.58 2.21
C VAL A 104 -20.02 15.83 1.41
N ASN A 105 -19.21 16.88 1.58
CA ASN A 105 -19.35 18.14 0.86
C ASN A 105 -19.19 18.00 -0.66
N ARG A 106 -18.38 17.03 -1.12
CA ARG A 106 -18.11 16.86 -2.55
C ARG A 106 -18.97 15.79 -3.22
N PHE A 107 -19.16 14.65 -2.55
CA PHE A 107 -19.76 13.45 -3.13
C PHE A 107 -21.07 13.01 -2.45
N GLY A 108 -21.49 13.74 -1.40
CA GLY A 108 -22.69 13.42 -0.64
C GLY A 108 -22.50 12.30 0.37
N THR A 109 -23.58 11.93 1.03
CA THR A 109 -23.61 11.01 2.19
C THR A 109 -23.70 9.51 1.80
N SER A 110 -23.69 9.18 0.51
CA SER A 110 -23.87 7.80 0.06
C SER A 110 -22.63 6.94 0.30
N GLN A 111 -22.75 5.95 1.17
CA GLN A 111 -21.73 4.93 1.45
C GLN A 111 -21.38 4.11 0.19
N GLY A 112 -22.39 3.70 -0.58
CA GLY A 112 -22.19 2.91 -1.80
C GLY A 112 -21.33 3.65 -2.82
N ARG A 113 -21.55 4.96 -3.00
CA ARG A 113 -20.72 5.80 -3.88
C ARG A 113 -19.28 5.80 -3.44
N ARG A 114 -19.00 5.86 -2.14
CA ARG A 114 -17.65 5.80 -1.59
C ARG A 114 -16.96 4.48 -1.92
N TRP A 115 -17.67 3.35 -1.77
CA TRP A 115 -17.13 2.04 -2.10
C TRP A 115 -16.78 1.91 -3.58
N VAL A 116 -17.68 2.37 -4.46
CA VAL A 116 -17.44 2.32 -5.93
C VAL A 116 -16.26 3.20 -6.32
N ILE A 117 -16.23 4.46 -5.87
CA ILE A 117 -15.12 5.39 -6.19
C ILE A 117 -13.80 4.87 -5.60
N GLY A 118 -13.84 4.31 -4.38
CA GLY A 118 -12.67 3.70 -3.75
C GLY A 118 -12.15 2.49 -4.53
N LEU A 119 -13.04 1.63 -5.01
CA LEU A 119 -12.69 0.48 -5.85
C LEU A 119 -12.04 0.93 -7.18
N LEU A 120 -12.66 1.87 -7.87
CA LEU A 120 -12.11 2.42 -9.12
C LEU A 120 -10.74 3.06 -8.90
N GLY A 121 -10.59 3.85 -7.82
CA GLY A 121 -9.31 4.42 -7.43
C GLY A 121 -8.26 3.35 -7.14
N GLY A 122 -8.63 2.29 -6.43
CA GLY A 122 -7.75 1.14 -6.15
C GLY A 122 -7.29 0.42 -7.42
N ILE A 123 -8.21 0.22 -8.38
CA ILE A 123 -7.89 -0.36 -9.70
C ILE A 123 -6.87 0.51 -10.44
N LEU A 124 -7.08 1.83 -10.48
CA LEU A 124 -6.15 2.76 -11.12
C LEU A 124 -4.76 2.75 -10.46
N VAL A 125 -4.71 2.73 -9.12
CA VAL A 125 -3.44 2.63 -8.37
C VAL A 125 -2.74 1.30 -8.66
N GLY A 126 -3.47 0.20 -8.67
CA GLY A 126 -2.92 -1.13 -8.99
C GLY A 126 -2.37 -1.21 -10.40
N PHE A 127 -3.11 -0.67 -11.38
CA PHE A 127 -2.66 -0.59 -12.76
C PHE A 127 -1.41 0.29 -12.88
N GLY A 128 -1.42 1.49 -12.29
CA GLY A 128 -0.27 2.41 -12.31
C GLY A 128 0.98 1.79 -11.68
N ALA A 129 0.83 1.06 -10.57
CA ALA A 129 1.93 0.36 -9.92
C ALA A 129 2.54 -0.75 -10.81
N ARG A 130 1.73 -1.41 -11.65
CA ARG A 130 2.24 -2.39 -12.61
C ARG A 130 2.88 -1.75 -13.82
N PHE A 131 2.31 -0.64 -14.29
CA PHE A 131 2.86 0.11 -15.39
C PHE A 131 4.23 0.75 -15.05
N ALA A 132 4.38 1.23 -13.81
CA ALA A 132 5.63 1.80 -13.31
C ALA A 132 6.65 0.75 -12.82
N ASP A 133 6.34 -0.54 -12.95
CA ASP A 133 7.13 -1.67 -12.44
C ASP A 133 7.45 -1.58 -10.94
N GLY A 134 6.57 -0.94 -10.16
CA GLY A 134 6.72 -0.85 -8.72
C GLY A 134 5.68 0.02 -8.05
N CYS A 135 5.53 -0.16 -6.75
CA CYS A 135 4.62 0.60 -5.90
C CYS A 135 5.38 1.59 -5.01
N THR A 136 4.66 2.36 -4.20
CA THR A 136 5.25 3.29 -3.24
C THR A 136 6.18 2.64 -2.22
N SER A 137 5.90 1.38 -1.82
CA SER A 137 6.79 0.61 -0.94
C SER A 137 8.05 0.11 -1.65
N GLY A 138 7.95 -0.27 -2.93
CA GLY A 138 9.09 -0.71 -3.74
C GLY A 138 9.96 0.46 -4.18
N HIS A 139 9.43 1.36 -5.00
CA HIS A 139 10.20 2.49 -5.51
C HIS A 139 10.39 3.60 -4.49
N GLY A 140 9.32 4.00 -3.78
CA GLY A 140 9.39 5.12 -2.86
C GLY A 140 10.22 4.81 -1.62
N LEU A 141 9.87 3.76 -0.88
CA LEU A 141 10.57 3.42 0.35
C LEU A 141 11.88 2.68 0.07
N SER A 142 11.81 1.51 -0.57
CA SER A 142 13.00 0.69 -0.80
C SER A 142 13.97 1.33 -1.77
N GLY A 143 13.50 1.93 -2.86
CA GLY A 143 14.33 2.68 -3.81
C GLY A 143 14.95 3.93 -3.17
N GLY A 144 14.18 4.65 -2.35
CA GLY A 144 14.67 5.80 -1.58
C GLY A 144 15.76 5.43 -0.57
N LEU A 145 15.60 4.32 0.16
CA LEU A 145 16.60 3.81 1.10
C LEU A 145 17.89 3.34 0.40
N GLN A 146 17.77 2.85 -0.84
CA GLN A 146 18.92 2.48 -1.68
C GLN A 146 19.52 3.68 -2.45
N LEU A 147 19.00 4.89 -2.23
CA LEU A 147 19.41 6.11 -2.93
C LEU A 147 19.28 5.98 -4.47
N ALA A 148 18.35 5.14 -4.94
CA ALA A 148 18.09 4.95 -6.36
C ALA A 148 17.43 6.19 -6.96
N VAL A 149 18.00 6.71 -8.06
CA VAL A 149 17.43 7.88 -8.79
C VAL A 149 15.99 7.62 -9.21
N SER A 150 15.67 6.40 -9.65
CA SER A 150 14.31 6.00 -10.01
C SER A 150 13.32 6.13 -8.85
N GLY A 151 13.76 5.83 -7.61
CA GLY A 151 12.95 5.98 -6.41
C GLY A 151 12.60 7.45 -6.13
N PHE A 152 13.55 8.35 -6.25
CA PHE A 152 13.30 9.79 -6.08
C PHE A 152 12.41 10.37 -7.18
N LEU A 153 12.65 10.01 -8.44
CA LEU A 153 11.78 10.42 -9.56
C LEU A 153 10.35 9.93 -9.36
N PHE A 154 10.18 8.68 -8.93
CA PHE A 154 8.87 8.13 -8.60
C PHE A 154 8.17 8.93 -7.49
N LEU A 155 8.86 9.26 -6.40
CA LEU A 155 8.31 10.05 -5.29
C LEU A 155 7.87 11.44 -5.75
N ILE A 156 8.69 12.14 -6.52
CA ILE A 156 8.38 13.47 -7.06
C ILE A 156 7.14 13.40 -7.96
N ALA A 157 7.09 12.46 -8.90
CA ALA A 157 5.97 12.28 -9.81
C ALA A 157 4.68 11.94 -9.07
N MET A 158 4.75 11.03 -8.09
CA MET A 158 3.61 10.63 -7.26
C MET A 158 3.08 11.81 -6.43
N MET A 159 3.96 12.57 -5.78
CA MET A 159 3.56 13.73 -4.98
C MET A 159 2.93 14.83 -5.85
N ALA A 160 3.53 15.13 -6.99
CA ALA A 160 3.00 16.12 -7.93
C ALA A 160 1.61 15.72 -8.46
N ALA A 161 1.47 14.47 -8.92
CA ALA A 161 0.20 13.93 -9.39
C ALA A 161 -0.87 13.89 -8.29
N GLY A 162 -0.49 13.47 -7.07
CA GLY A 162 -1.39 13.41 -5.91
C GLY A 162 -1.90 14.78 -5.50
N ILE A 163 -1.02 15.80 -5.43
CA ILE A 163 -1.40 17.17 -5.11
C ILE A 163 -2.32 17.75 -6.20
N LEU A 164 -1.99 17.52 -7.47
CA LEU A 164 -2.81 17.98 -8.59
C LEU A 164 -4.20 17.33 -8.55
N ALA A 165 -4.28 16.00 -8.39
CA ALA A 165 -5.53 15.27 -8.28
C ALA A 165 -6.37 15.75 -7.09
N ALA A 166 -5.76 15.92 -5.92
CA ALA A 166 -6.45 16.42 -4.73
C ALA A 166 -7.01 17.83 -4.95
N ARG A 167 -6.24 18.73 -5.56
CA ARG A 167 -6.71 20.08 -5.91
C ARG A 167 -7.86 20.05 -6.90
N LEU A 168 -7.81 19.21 -7.94
CA LEU A 168 -8.87 19.09 -8.93
C LEU A 168 -10.15 18.51 -8.32
N ILE A 169 -10.03 17.49 -7.47
CA ILE A 169 -11.18 16.83 -6.85
C ILE A 169 -11.83 17.73 -5.79
N PHE A 170 -11.04 18.38 -4.94
CA PHE A 170 -11.53 19.15 -3.79
C PHE A 170 -11.54 20.68 -3.97
N ARG A 171 -11.23 21.19 -5.17
CA ARG A 171 -11.16 22.65 -5.44
C ARG A 171 -12.47 23.41 -5.19
N ARG A 172 -13.61 22.73 -5.12
CA ARG A 172 -14.94 23.32 -4.93
C ARG A 172 -15.67 22.79 -3.68
N ALA A 173 -14.93 22.17 -2.76
CA ALA A 173 -15.48 21.68 -1.49
C ALA A 173 -15.25 22.69 -0.37
#